data_4e359281037236adadb5189f4faa0dec
#
_entry.id   4e359281037236adadb5189f4faa0dec
#
_cell.length_a   1.000
_cell.length_b   1.000
_cell.length_c   1.000
_cell.angle_alpha   90.00
_cell.angle_beta   90.00
_cell.angle_gamma   90.00
#
_symmetry.space_group_name_H-M   'P 1'
#
loop_
_entity.id
_entity.type
_entity.pdbx_description
1 polymer ?
#
loop_
_entity_poly.entity_id
_entity_poly.type
_entity_poly.pdbx_seq_one_letter_code
_entity_poly.pdbx_strand_id
1 'polypeptide(L)'
;ILLVQGGQGENAAFDVVGPESSKAWVRNVTSMTVISAQGLEIVDMNGESHSFNPDEWITEMDSTQVNLPDGSQKLQGVPAWKVLSQYTGSEEPSDVIFASDSDQQTLPWTEIVDNDDLRVFTLIQEDGLSFALATMSGELRSFPLKSIEVR
;
A
#
# COMPACT_ATOMS: atom_id res chain seq x y z
N ILE A 1 -11.34 11.57 -3.85
CA ILE A 1 -12.75 11.87 -3.53
C ILE A 1 -13.58 11.35 -4.70
N LEU A 2 -14.43 10.41 -4.43
CA LEU A 2 -15.42 9.87 -5.38
C LEU A 2 -16.70 10.68 -5.25
N LEU A 3 -17.10 11.35 -6.32
CA LEU A 3 -18.42 11.97 -6.41
C LEU A 3 -19.36 10.98 -7.13
N VAL A 4 -20.42 10.59 -6.46
CA VAL A 4 -21.46 9.72 -7.02
C VAL A 4 -22.65 10.60 -7.39
N GLN A 5 -22.98 10.64 -8.67
CA GLN A 5 -24.18 11.30 -9.16
C GLN A 5 -25.21 10.22 -9.50
N GLY A 6 -26.31 10.19 -8.77
CA GLY A 6 -27.34 9.15 -8.88
C GLY A 6 -28.57 9.61 -9.64
N GLY A 7 -29.18 8.68 -10.38
CA GLY A 7 -30.53 8.82 -10.94
C GLY A 7 -31.60 8.43 -9.94
N GLN A 8 -32.84 8.91 -10.16
CA GLN A 8 -34.02 8.54 -9.35
C GLN A 8 -34.83 7.46 -10.05
N GLY A 9 -35.23 6.40 -9.32
CA GLY A 9 -36.14 5.34 -9.79
C GLY A 9 -35.63 3.92 -9.57
N GLU A 10 -36.46 2.91 -9.87
CA GLU A 10 -36.15 1.48 -9.66
C GLU A 10 -34.97 0.94 -10.47
N ASN A 11 -34.48 1.70 -11.45
CA ASN A 11 -33.32 1.37 -12.28
C ASN A 11 -32.23 2.48 -12.19
N ALA A 12 -32.08 3.10 -11.03
CA ALA A 12 -31.09 4.14 -10.84
C ALA A 12 -29.67 3.61 -11.05
N ALA A 13 -29.00 4.08 -12.10
CA ALA A 13 -27.59 3.87 -12.30
C ALA A 13 -26.81 5.05 -11.72
N PHE A 14 -25.66 4.78 -11.14
CA PHE A 14 -24.78 5.78 -10.58
C PHE A 14 -23.58 6.01 -11.51
N ASP A 15 -23.22 7.26 -11.72
CA ASP A 15 -21.96 7.60 -12.38
C ASP A 15 -20.91 7.95 -11.34
N VAL A 16 -19.77 7.31 -11.42
CA VAL A 16 -18.61 7.62 -10.58
C VAL A 16 -17.73 8.63 -11.31
N VAL A 17 -17.56 9.79 -10.72
CA VAL A 17 -16.82 10.92 -11.31
C VAL A 17 -15.55 11.13 -10.53
N GLY A 18 -14.40 10.99 -11.20
CA GLY A 18 -13.10 11.37 -10.64
C GLY A 18 -12.86 12.88 -10.74
N PRO A 19 -12.09 13.47 -9.81
CA PRO A 19 -11.97 14.92 -9.68
C PRO A 19 -11.20 15.61 -10.83
N GLU A 20 -10.47 14.92 -11.67
CA GLU A 20 -9.52 15.58 -12.58
C GLU A 20 -9.57 15.21 -14.06
N SER A 21 -10.38 14.29 -14.52
CA SER A 21 -10.51 14.02 -15.96
C SER A 21 -11.78 13.31 -16.35
N SER A 22 -12.35 13.72 -17.48
CA SER A 22 -13.49 13.05 -18.13
C SER A 22 -13.21 11.58 -18.54
N LYS A 23 -11.98 11.14 -18.48
CA LYS A 23 -11.56 9.76 -18.82
C LYS A 23 -11.75 8.77 -17.65
N ALA A 24 -11.95 9.28 -16.45
CA ALA A 24 -12.18 8.47 -15.24
C ALA A 24 -13.67 8.22 -14.94
N TRP A 25 -14.57 8.54 -15.85
CA TRP A 25 -15.99 8.35 -15.64
C TRP A 25 -16.38 6.90 -15.89
N VAL A 26 -16.86 6.25 -14.86
CA VAL A 26 -17.50 4.93 -14.96
C VAL A 26 -19.00 5.14 -14.95
N ARG A 27 -19.65 4.79 -16.06
CA ARG A 27 -21.10 4.92 -16.24
C ARG A 27 -21.81 3.61 -15.93
N ASN A 28 -23.08 3.70 -15.52
CA ASN A 28 -23.94 2.55 -15.24
C ASN A 28 -23.39 1.63 -14.13
N VAL A 29 -22.86 2.22 -13.06
CA VAL A 29 -22.44 1.46 -11.89
C VAL A 29 -23.67 0.87 -11.20
N THR A 30 -23.82 -0.45 -11.24
CA THR A 30 -24.94 -1.18 -10.61
C THR A 30 -24.65 -1.61 -9.18
N SER A 31 -23.38 -1.67 -8.80
CA SER A 31 -22.95 -1.94 -7.43
C SER A 31 -21.66 -1.23 -7.13
N MET A 32 -21.51 -0.79 -5.90
CA MET A 32 -20.25 -0.23 -5.38
C MET A 32 -19.95 -0.89 -4.06
N THR A 33 -18.80 -1.55 -3.98
CA THR A 33 -18.29 -2.11 -2.73
C THR A 33 -17.29 -1.14 -2.14
N VAL A 34 -17.58 -0.64 -0.93
CA VAL A 34 -16.61 0.13 -0.15
C VAL A 34 -15.69 -0.87 0.52
N ILE A 35 -14.47 -0.97 0.00
CA ILE A 35 -13.43 -1.80 0.60
C ILE A 35 -12.82 -1.00 1.74
N SER A 36 -13.05 -1.47 2.97
CA SER A 36 -12.34 -0.95 4.14
C SER A 36 -10.87 -1.35 4.01
N ALA A 37 -10.00 -0.37 3.83
CA ALA A 37 -8.57 -0.62 3.87
C ALA A 37 -8.20 -1.14 5.27
N GLN A 38 -7.81 -2.40 5.37
CA GLN A 38 -7.01 -2.84 6.50
C GLN A 38 -5.63 -2.21 6.30
N GLY A 39 -5.40 -1.05 6.96
CA GLY A 39 -4.23 -0.25 6.73
C GLY A 39 -2.96 -0.94 7.21
N LEU A 40 -1.88 -0.74 6.47
CA LEU A 40 -0.54 -0.99 6.97
C LEU A 40 -0.22 0.08 8.02
N GLU A 41 0.07 -0.35 9.24
CA GLU A 41 0.49 0.52 10.34
C GLU A 41 1.99 0.79 10.26
N ILE A 42 2.38 2.05 10.41
CA ILE A 42 3.78 2.45 10.55
C ILE A 42 3.94 3.10 11.92
N VAL A 43 4.80 2.55 12.74
CA VAL A 43 5.17 3.12 14.05
C VAL A 43 6.49 3.86 13.89
N ASP A 44 6.49 5.14 14.18
CA ASP A 44 7.67 6.00 14.07
C ASP A 44 8.62 5.84 15.27
N MET A 45 9.78 6.50 15.22
CA MET A 45 10.80 6.46 16.29
C MET A 45 10.31 7.00 17.64
N ASN A 46 9.20 7.75 17.67
CA ASN A 46 8.60 8.25 18.90
C ASN A 46 7.53 7.28 19.45
N GLY A 47 7.24 6.18 18.73
CA GLY A 47 6.20 5.23 19.08
C GLY A 47 4.80 5.66 18.64
N GLU A 48 4.68 6.68 17.78
CA GLU A 48 3.39 7.11 17.22
C GLU A 48 3.00 6.26 16.02
N SER A 49 1.73 5.86 15.96
CA SER A 49 1.19 5.05 14.86
C SER A 49 0.62 5.92 13.76
N HIS A 50 0.98 5.57 12.52
CA HIS A 50 0.51 6.19 11.29
C HIS A 50 -0.04 5.13 10.36
N SER A 51 -1.02 5.47 9.53
CA SER A 51 -1.53 4.59 8.48
C SER A 51 -0.84 4.88 7.16
N PHE A 52 -0.33 3.83 6.51
CA PHE A 52 0.20 3.94 5.16
C PHE A 52 -0.95 4.14 4.15
N ASN A 53 -0.86 5.22 3.36
CA ASN A 53 -1.80 5.51 2.29
C ASN A 53 -1.10 5.34 0.94
N PRO A 54 -1.38 4.27 0.17
CA PRO A 54 -0.72 4.04 -1.12
C PRO A 54 -1.01 5.14 -2.15
N ASP A 55 -2.14 5.84 -2.05
CA ASP A 55 -2.50 6.90 -3.00
C ASP A 55 -1.53 8.09 -2.98
N GLU A 56 -0.87 8.34 -1.86
CA GLU A 56 0.14 9.39 -1.72
C GLU A 56 1.42 9.08 -2.50
N TRP A 57 1.61 7.82 -2.90
CA TRP A 57 2.83 7.31 -3.51
C TRP A 57 2.69 6.89 -4.96
N ILE A 58 1.55 7.13 -5.60
CA ILE A 58 1.24 6.65 -6.96
C ILE A 58 2.34 7.02 -7.97
N THR A 59 2.89 8.24 -7.87
CA THR A 59 3.93 8.74 -8.80
C THR A 59 5.30 8.08 -8.58
N GLU A 60 5.53 7.49 -7.41
CA GLU A 60 6.78 6.82 -7.02
C GLU A 60 6.71 5.29 -7.14
N MET A 61 5.55 4.77 -7.57
CA MET A 61 5.33 3.33 -7.70
C MET A 61 5.82 2.78 -9.03
N ASP A 62 6.49 1.65 -8.96
CA ASP A 62 6.82 0.82 -10.11
C ASP A 62 6.13 -0.54 -10.02
N SER A 63 5.85 -1.14 -11.17
CA SER A 63 5.22 -2.45 -11.25
C SER A 63 6.26 -3.54 -11.44
N THR A 64 6.08 -4.64 -10.71
CA THR A 64 6.82 -5.87 -10.95
C THR A 64 5.98 -7.10 -10.66
N GLN A 65 6.47 -8.24 -11.11
CA GLN A 65 5.88 -9.55 -10.82
C GLN A 65 6.38 -10.02 -9.46
N VAL A 66 5.48 -10.17 -8.49
CA VAL A 66 5.80 -10.62 -7.13
C VAL A 66 5.30 -12.05 -6.94
N ASN A 67 6.15 -12.91 -6.40
CA ASN A 67 5.81 -14.30 -6.11
C ASN A 67 5.13 -14.41 -4.74
N LEU A 68 3.80 -14.40 -4.75
CA LEU A 68 2.98 -14.60 -3.56
C LEU A 68 2.73 -16.09 -3.29
N PRO A 69 2.29 -16.46 -2.07
CA PRO A 69 1.98 -17.87 -1.76
C PRO A 69 0.95 -18.52 -2.69
N ASP A 70 -0.03 -17.73 -3.18
CA ASP A 70 -1.10 -18.22 -4.07
C ASP A 70 -0.72 -18.14 -5.54
N GLY A 71 0.44 -17.62 -5.90
CA GLY A 71 0.91 -17.45 -7.26
C GLY A 71 1.50 -16.06 -7.53
N SER A 72 2.10 -15.92 -8.71
CA SER A 72 2.76 -14.69 -9.11
C SER A 72 1.75 -13.66 -9.61
N GLN A 73 1.83 -12.43 -9.11
CA GLN A 73 0.96 -11.32 -9.50
C GLN A 73 1.79 -10.07 -9.83
N LYS A 74 1.30 -9.30 -10.81
CA LYS A 74 1.87 -7.98 -11.11
C LYS A 74 1.34 -6.95 -10.13
N LEU A 75 2.20 -6.40 -9.30
CA LEU A 75 1.88 -5.44 -8.25
C LEU A 75 2.64 -4.14 -8.44
N GLN A 76 2.08 -3.08 -7.85
CA GLN A 76 2.74 -1.78 -7.76
C GLN A 76 3.34 -1.61 -6.37
N GLY A 77 4.58 -1.15 -6.32
CA GLY A 77 5.31 -0.96 -5.07
C GLY A 77 6.16 0.30 -5.06
N VAL A 78 6.30 0.86 -3.88
CA VAL A 78 7.11 2.04 -3.58
C VAL A 78 8.36 1.61 -2.79
N PRO A 79 9.55 2.22 -3.04
CA PRO A 79 10.73 1.92 -2.23
C PRO A 79 10.46 2.12 -0.73
N ALA A 80 10.75 1.11 0.08
CA ALA A 80 10.45 1.13 1.51
C ALA A 80 11.16 2.31 2.20
N TRP A 81 12.41 2.60 1.85
CA TRP A 81 13.17 3.69 2.44
C TRP A 81 12.54 5.07 2.22
N LYS A 82 11.93 5.31 1.05
CA LYS A 82 11.25 6.59 0.77
C LYS A 82 10.05 6.81 1.68
N VAL A 83 9.24 5.76 1.89
CA VAL A 83 8.12 5.81 2.81
C VAL A 83 8.60 6.04 4.23
N LEU A 84 9.56 5.24 4.68
CA LEU A 84 10.03 5.24 6.07
C LEU A 84 10.82 6.49 6.43
N SER A 85 11.48 7.14 5.48
CA SER A 85 12.19 8.41 5.72
C SER A 85 11.29 9.54 6.23
N GLN A 86 9.98 9.45 6.05
CA GLN A 86 9.04 10.41 6.64
C GLN A 86 8.82 10.19 8.14
N TYR A 87 9.16 9.02 8.65
CA TYR A 87 8.93 8.58 10.03
C TYR A 87 10.23 8.46 10.84
N THR A 88 11.34 8.84 10.24
CA THR A 88 12.61 9.02 10.96
C THR A 88 12.60 10.39 11.64
N GLY A 89 13.06 10.43 12.88
CA GLY A 89 13.21 11.70 13.60
C GLY A 89 14.45 12.49 13.17
N SER A 90 15.01 13.27 14.09
CA SER A 90 16.29 13.99 13.89
C SER A 90 17.49 13.05 13.96
N GLU A 91 17.31 11.84 14.45
CA GLU A 91 18.32 10.80 14.56
C GLU A 91 18.08 9.73 13.49
N GLU A 92 19.17 9.12 13.03
CA GLU A 92 19.10 8.02 12.07
C GLU A 92 18.60 6.75 12.78
N PRO A 93 17.63 6.01 12.21
CA PRO A 93 17.16 4.76 12.80
C PRO A 93 18.29 3.72 12.89
N SER A 94 18.22 2.83 13.88
CA SER A 94 19.09 1.66 13.96
C SER A 94 18.55 0.52 13.11
N ASP A 95 17.28 0.21 13.32
CA ASP A 95 16.60 -0.96 12.74
C ASP A 95 15.19 -0.62 12.31
N VAL A 96 14.65 -1.47 11.43
CA VAL A 96 13.23 -1.48 11.07
C VAL A 96 12.69 -2.89 11.21
N ILE A 97 11.55 -3.01 11.87
CA ILE A 97 10.84 -4.28 12.06
C ILE A 97 9.67 -4.32 11.09
N PHE A 98 9.63 -5.34 10.26
CA PHE A 98 8.50 -5.65 9.38
C PHE A 98 7.76 -6.86 9.95
N ALA A 99 6.49 -6.71 10.28
CA ALA A 99 5.69 -7.75 10.91
C ALA A 99 4.49 -8.17 10.04
N SER A 100 4.28 -9.46 9.95
CA SER A 100 3.08 -10.12 9.43
C SER A 100 2.29 -10.75 10.57
N ASP A 101 1.20 -11.46 10.26
CA ASP A 101 0.41 -12.19 11.25
C ASP A 101 1.18 -13.33 11.94
N SER A 102 2.19 -13.90 11.26
CA SER A 102 2.88 -15.13 11.70
C SER A 102 4.39 -14.97 11.81
N ASP A 103 4.96 -13.89 11.30
CA ASP A 103 6.41 -13.72 11.20
C ASP A 103 6.82 -12.26 11.38
N GLN A 104 8.06 -12.07 11.79
CA GLN A 104 8.66 -10.76 12.01
C GLN A 104 10.09 -10.76 11.49
N GLN A 105 10.44 -9.78 10.67
CA GLN A 105 11.77 -9.58 10.15
C GLN A 105 12.34 -8.25 10.62
N THR A 106 13.54 -8.25 11.16
CA THR A 106 14.28 -7.03 11.52
C THR A 106 15.40 -6.81 10.52
N LEU A 107 15.43 -5.62 9.94
CA LEU A 107 16.51 -5.21 9.02
C LEU A 107 17.18 -3.95 9.57
N PRO A 108 18.52 -3.88 9.54
CA PRO A 108 19.23 -2.65 9.90
C PRO A 108 18.90 -1.54 8.89
N TRP A 109 18.82 -0.30 9.36
CA TRP A 109 18.50 0.85 8.50
C TRP A 109 19.45 0.97 7.30
N THR A 110 20.71 0.61 7.49
CA THR A 110 21.73 0.64 6.43
C THR A 110 21.44 -0.29 5.25
N GLU A 111 20.62 -1.32 5.44
CA GLU A 111 20.17 -2.20 4.35
C GLU A 111 18.90 -1.69 3.65
N ILE A 112 18.23 -0.70 4.24
CA ILE A 112 16.97 -0.14 3.77
C ILE A 112 17.17 1.19 3.06
N VAL A 113 17.97 2.08 3.67
CA VAL A 113 18.24 3.42 3.14
C VAL A 113 18.87 3.36 1.75
N ASP A 114 18.38 4.18 0.83
CA ASP A 114 18.81 4.23 -0.58
C ASP A 114 18.69 2.89 -1.34
N ASN A 115 17.96 1.92 -0.79
CA ASN A 115 17.68 0.64 -1.42
C ASN A 115 16.36 0.69 -2.21
N ASP A 116 16.45 0.97 -3.50
CA ASP A 116 15.28 1.01 -4.39
C ASP A 116 14.73 -0.38 -4.75
N ASP A 117 15.47 -1.45 -4.44
CA ASP A 117 15.04 -2.82 -4.71
C ASP A 117 14.01 -3.32 -3.68
N LEU A 118 14.17 -2.95 -2.40
CA LEU A 118 13.24 -3.34 -1.34
C LEU A 118 12.02 -2.42 -1.34
N ARG A 119 10.83 -3.00 -1.58
CA ARG A 119 9.60 -2.22 -1.78
C ARG A 119 8.42 -2.74 -0.98
N VAL A 120 7.53 -1.80 -0.64
CA VAL A 120 6.18 -2.10 -0.14
C VAL A 120 5.23 -2.13 -1.32
N PHE A 121 4.66 -3.30 -1.58
CA PHE A 121 3.68 -3.54 -2.63
C PHE A 121 2.27 -3.53 -2.10
N THR A 122 1.35 -3.03 -2.90
CA THR A 122 -0.08 -2.98 -2.58
C THR A 122 -0.84 -4.00 -3.44
N LEU A 123 -1.67 -4.80 -2.77
CA LEU A 123 -2.60 -5.74 -3.39
C LEU A 123 -4.02 -5.29 -3.13
N ILE A 124 -4.85 -5.32 -4.17
CA ILE A 124 -6.30 -5.12 -4.07
C ILE A 124 -6.93 -6.51 -4.04
N GLN A 125 -7.62 -6.83 -2.95
CA GLN A 125 -8.33 -8.08 -2.75
C GLN A 125 -9.83 -7.82 -2.57
N GLU A 126 -10.66 -8.87 -2.61
CA GLU A 126 -12.12 -8.74 -2.47
C GLU A 126 -12.53 -8.14 -1.12
N ASP A 127 -11.77 -8.40 -0.07
CA ASP A 127 -12.01 -7.97 1.31
C ASP A 127 -11.22 -6.71 1.73
N GLY A 128 -10.41 -6.13 0.83
CA GLY A 128 -9.67 -4.92 1.12
C GLY A 128 -8.30 -4.85 0.48
N LEU A 129 -7.45 -3.96 1.02
CA LEU A 129 -6.05 -3.85 0.65
C LEU A 129 -5.20 -4.77 1.51
N SER A 130 -4.24 -5.42 0.88
CA SER A 130 -3.15 -6.13 1.54
C SER A 130 -1.81 -5.58 1.06
N PHE A 131 -0.77 -5.78 1.87
CA PHE A 131 0.56 -5.26 1.58
C PHE A 131 1.58 -6.38 1.63
N ALA A 132 2.62 -6.25 0.82
CA ALA A 132 3.73 -7.18 0.81
C ALA A 132 5.06 -6.41 0.82
N LEU A 133 6.04 -6.94 1.53
CA LEU A 133 7.43 -6.53 1.41
C LEU A 133 8.13 -7.49 0.45
N ALA A 134 8.66 -6.97 -0.63
CA ALA A 134 9.35 -7.77 -1.63
C ALA A 134 10.41 -6.95 -2.37
N THR A 135 11.23 -7.65 -3.16
CA THR A 135 12.22 -7.03 -4.03
C THR A 135 11.66 -6.77 -5.43
N MET A 136 12.32 -5.91 -6.21
CA MET A 136 11.97 -5.67 -7.63
C MET A 136 12.16 -6.92 -8.50
N SER A 137 12.96 -7.89 -8.07
CA SER A 137 13.06 -9.21 -8.72
C SER A 137 11.87 -10.13 -8.42
N GLY A 138 10.96 -9.71 -7.53
CA GLY A 138 9.76 -10.46 -7.15
C GLY A 138 9.95 -11.40 -5.96
N GLU A 139 11.10 -11.35 -5.29
CA GLU A 139 11.35 -12.16 -4.09
C GLU A 139 10.58 -11.62 -2.90
N LEU A 140 9.64 -12.43 -2.40
CA LEU A 140 8.81 -12.08 -1.24
C LEU A 140 9.63 -12.14 0.05
N ARG A 141 9.52 -11.08 0.87
CA ARG A 141 10.17 -10.99 2.18
C ARG A 141 9.18 -11.11 3.33
N SER A 142 8.00 -10.50 3.21
CA SER A 142 6.94 -10.57 4.22
C SER A 142 5.57 -10.40 3.58
N PHE A 143 4.62 -11.28 3.95
CA PHE A 143 3.23 -11.23 3.48
C PHE A 143 2.29 -12.02 4.41
N PRO A 144 1.08 -11.50 4.70
CA PRO A 144 0.67 -10.11 4.52
C PRO A 144 1.39 -9.19 5.51
N LEU A 145 1.93 -8.09 5.01
CA LEU A 145 2.59 -7.09 5.85
C LEU A 145 1.54 -6.29 6.63
N LYS A 146 1.63 -6.27 7.95
CA LYS A 146 0.65 -5.64 8.84
C LYS A 146 1.17 -4.39 9.53
N SER A 147 2.43 -4.41 9.93
CA SER A 147 3.05 -3.25 10.56
C SER A 147 4.53 -3.12 10.23
N ILE A 148 4.99 -1.89 10.28
CA ILE A 148 6.41 -1.52 10.17
C ILE A 148 6.73 -0.64 11.37
N GLU A 149 7.77 -0.98 12.11
CA GLU A 149 8.24 -0.20 13.27
C GLU A 149 9.66 0.30 13.01
N VAL A 150 9.83 1.62 13.06
CA VAL A 150 11.12 2.31 12.89
C VAL A 150 11.74 2.53 14.26
N ARG A 151 12.96 2.06 14.49
CA ARG A 151 13.66 2.14 15.79
C ARG A 151 14.99 2.88 15.69
#